data_e18c352e48dac251d2d6f7534f5c2a92
#
_entry.id   e18c352e48dac251d2d6f7534f5c2a92
#
_cell.length_a   1.000
_cell.length_b   1.000
_cell.length_c   1.000
_cell.angle_alpha   90.00
_cell.angle_beta   90.00
_cell.angle_gamma   90.00
#
_symmetry.space_group_name_H-M   'P 1'
#
loop_
_entity.id
_entity.type
_entity.pdbx_description
1 polymer ?
#
loop_
_entity_poly.entity_id
_entity_poly.type
_entity_poly.pdbx_seq_one_letter_code
_entity_poly.pdbx_strand_id
1 'polypeptide(L)'
;IAPLVYYGGMEISRKDLWKMKGTIANMAIVLLLITGFITGLVLRSLIPQITVVAAITLMSALGSTDHIAVDNVEKHSNVPHRLMELLKNESIFAEVTSVIFLQTCINVMGGEGAHLDHAVLEFLMELGGGLLVGAILGIGKFLLVRFLYTQGIKKTPLHTLIGVVFPFFA
;
A
#
# COMPACT_ATOMS: atom_id res chain seq x y z
N ILE A 1 10.15 4.38 2.29
CA ILE A 1 8.77 3.83 2.16
C ILE A 1 8.77 2.32 2.38
N ALA A 2 9.53 1.50 1.61
CA ALA A 2 9.49 0.04 1.67
C ALA A 2 9.61 -0.58 3.08
N PRO A 3 10.59 -0.22 3.94
CA PRO A 3 10.66 -0.78 5.29
C PRO A 3 9.45 -0.44 6.15
N LEU A 4 8.87 0.74 5.95
CA LEU A 4 7.75 1.27 6.73
C LEU A 4 6.46 0.51 6.40
N VAL A 5 6.16 0.34 5.12
CA VAL A 5 5.02 -0.47 4.63
C VAL A 5 5.18 -1.93 5.06
N TYR A 6 6.40 -2.46 5.02
CA TYR A 6 6.69 -3.82 5.45
C TYR A 6 6.41 -4.03 6.95
N TYR A 7 6.84 -3.10 7.83
CA TYR A 7 6.53 -3.16 9.25
C TYR A 7 5.04 -3.02 9.52
N GLY A 8 4.37 -2.08 8.87
CA GLY A 8 2.91 -1.95 8.94
C GLY A 8 2.20 -3.26 8.55
N GLY A 9 2.65 -3.89 7.46
CA GLY A 9 2.11 -5.19 7.03
C GLY A 9 2.34 -6.34 8.02
N MET A 10 3.40 -6.29 8.83
CA MET A 10 3.65 -7.29 9.88
C MET A 10 2.72 -7.15 11.09
N GLU A 11 2.22 -5.96 11.37
CA GLU A 11 1.30 -5.70 12.48
C GLU A 11 -0.13 -6.12 12.18
N ILE A 12 -0.46 -6.38 10.91
CA ILE A 12 -1.80 -6.77 10.49
C ILE A 12 -2.18 -8.15 11.04
N SER A 13 -3.31 -8.21 11.75
CA SER A 13 -3.92 -9.46 12.18
C SER A 13 -4.51 -10.21 10.97
N ARG A 14 -3.99 -11.41 10.67
CA ARG A 14 -4.49 -12.24 9.56
C ARG A 14 -5.99 -12.55 9.65
N LYS A 15 -6.50 -12.73 10.87
CA LYS A 15 -7.92 -13.07 11.09
C LYS A 15 -8.83 -11.90 10.75
N ASP A 16 -8.42 -10.69 11.10
CA ASP A 16 -9.22 -9.48 10.90
C ASP A 16 -9.11 -9.01 9.45
N LEU A 17 -7.93 -9.17 8.83
CA LEU A 17 -7.75 -8.99 7.39
C LEU A 17 -8.73 -9.85 6.57
N TRP A 18 -8.81 -11.17 6.87
CA TRP A 18 -9.71 -12.06 6.16
C TRP A 18 -11.19 -11.73 6.34
N LYS A 19 -11.59 -11.29 7.54
CA LYS A 19 -12.97 -10.89 7.84
C LYS A 19 -13.38 -9.60 7.12
N MET A 20 -12.44 -8.66 6.98
CA MET A 20 -12.70 -7.33 6.44
C MET A 20 -12.12 -7.10 5.04
N LYS A 21 -11.58 -8.15 4.39
CA LYS A 21 -10.89 -8.07 3.09
C LYS A 21 -11.65 -7.30 2.02
N GLY A 22 -12.96 -7.51 1.92
CA GLY A 22 -13.81 -6.83 0.94
C GLY A 22 -13.95 -5.33 1.24
N THR A 23 -14.12 -4.97 2.49
CA THR A 23 -14.21 -3.57 2.92
C THR A 23 -12.88 -2.85 2.72
N ILE A 24 -11.78 -3.48 3.15
CA ILE A 24 -10.42 -2.93 3.00
C ILE A 24 -10.09 -2.74 1.51
N ALA A 25 -10.31 -3.76 0.66
CA ALA A 25 -10.04 -3.66 -0.77
C ALA A 25 -10.90 -2.58 -1.45
N ASN A 26 -12.17 -2.48 -1.07
CA ASN A 26 -13.06 -1.46 -1.61
C ASN A 26 -12.62 -0.05 -1.19
N MET A 27 -12.24 0.17 0.07
CA MET A 27 -11.77 1.46 0.54
C MET A 27 -10.40 1.81 -0.05
N ALA A 28 -9.45 0.90 -0.03
CA ALA A 28 -8.10 1.15 -0.49
C ALA A 28 -7.97 1.34 -2.02
N ILE A 29 -8.87 0.77 -2.80
CA ILE A 29 -8.82 0.87 -4.27
C ILE A 29 -9.92 1.81 -4.76
N VAL A 30 -11.19 1.45 -4.54
CA VAL A 30 -12.32 2.17 -5.17
C VAL A 30 -12.47 3.57 -4.59
N LEU A 31 -12.41 3.71 -3.25
CA LEU A 31 -12.55 5.02 -2.62
C LEU A 31 -11.37 5.93 -2.98
N LEU A 32 -10.13 5.42 -2.94
CA LEU A 32 -8.94 6.17 -3.32
C LEU A 32 -9.02 6.66 -4.79
N LEU A 33 -9.41 5.81 -5.73
CA LEU A 33 -9.53 6.19 -7.13
C LEU A 33 -10.64 7.20 -7.35
N ILE A 34 -11.81 7.03 -6.72
CA ILE A 34 -12.92 7.96 -6.84
C ILE A 34 -12.57 9.33 -6.23
N THR A 35 -11.99 9.35 -5.04
CA THR A 35 -11.59 10.59 -4.37
C THR A 35 -10.48 11.30 -5.15
N GLY A 36 -9.46 10.57 -5.62
CA GLY A 36 -8.40 11.11 -6.44
C GLY A 36 -8.92 11.70 -7.76
N PHE A 37 -9.86 11.02 -8.41
CA PHE A 37 -10.49 11.49 -9.63
C PHE A 37 -11.30 12.78 -9.40
N ILE A 38 -12.20 12.78 -8.40
CA ILE A 38 -13.05 13.95 -8.10
C ILE A 38 -12.20 15.14 -7.68
N THR A 39 -11.27 14.96 -6.74
CA THR A 39 -10.41 16.03 -6.25
C THR A 39 -9.43 16.50 -7.32
N GLY A 40 -8.96 15.62 -8.20
CA GLY A 40 -8.15 15.96 -9.37
C GLY A 40 -8.90 16.84 -10.36
N LEU A 41 -10.18 16.56 -10.64
CA LEU A 41 -11.01 17.41 -11.48
C LEU A 41 -11.24 18.78 -10.85
N VAL A 42 -11.46 18.85 -9.54
CA VAL A 42 -11.58 20.12 -8.80
C VAL A 42 -10.26 20.89 -8.89
N LEU A 43 -9.11 20.25 -8.67
CA LEU A 43 -7.81 20.89 -8.81
C LEU A 43 -7.60 21.43 -10.22
N ARG A 44 -7.96 20.68 -11.26
CA ARG A 44 -7.91 21.11 -12.65
C ARG A 44 -8.77 22.36 -12.91
N SER A 45 -9.95 22.46 -12.28
CA SER A 45 -10.82 23.61 -12.42
C SER A 45 -10.25 24.87 -11.76
N LEU A 46 -9.48 24.71 -10.68
CA LEU A 46 -8.83 25.81 -9.96
C LEU A 46 -7.52 26.25 -10.64
N ILE A 47 -6.78 25.30 -11.24
CA ILE A 47 -5.49 25.55 -11.88
C ILE A 47 -5.54 25.03 -13.33
N PRO A 48 -6.04 25.83 -14.30
CA PRO A 48 -6.21 25.39 -15.69
C PRO A 48 -4.93 25.02 -16.44
N GLN A 49 -3.77 25.39 -15.92
CA GLN A 49 -2.47 25.08 -16.51
C GLN A 49 -2.05 23.61 -16.32
N ILE A 50 -2.61 22.91 -15.32
CA ILE A 50 -2.29 21.50 -15.03
C ILE A 50 -3.11 20.61 -15.95
N THR A 51 -2.51 19.56 -16.52
CA THR A 51 -3.24 18.54 -17.28
C THR A 51 -4.17 17.74 -16.36
N VAL A 52 -5.27 17.21 -16.90
CA VAL A 52 -6.23 16.41 -16.12
C VAL A 52 -5.53 15.21 -15.47
N VAL A 53 -4.68 14.50 -16.24
CA VAL A 53 -3.93 13.35 -15.74
C VAL A 53 -3.02 13.75 -14.59
N ALA A 54 -2.23 14.82 -14.74
CA ALA A 54 -1.33 15.29 -13.69
C ALA A 54 -2.10 15.71 -12.42
N ALA A 55 -3.26 16.35 -12.57
CA ALA A 55 -4.10 16.73 -11.43
C ALA A 55 -4.66 15.51 -10.67
N ILE A 56 -5.16 14.51 -11.40
CA ILE A 56 -5.66 13.26 -10.80
C ILE A 56 -4.52 12.50 -10.12
N THR A 57 -3.37 12.39 -10.77
CA THR A 57 -2.16 11.76 -10.22
C THR A 57 -1.73 12.38 -8.91
N LEU A 58 -1.61 13.72 -8.89
CA LEU A 58 -1.22 14.46 -7.69
C LEU A 58 -2.21 14.22 -6.54
N MET A 59 -3.51 14.32 -6.82
CA MET A 59 -4.53 14.18 -5.79
C MET A 59 -4.66 12.73 -5.30
N SER A 60 -4.44 11.73 -6.15
CA SER A 60 -4.42 10.32 -5.73
C SER A 60 -3.19 10.00 -4.86
N ALA A 61 -2.03 10.58 -5.18
CA ALA A 61 -0.83 10.42 -4.36
C ALA A 61 -0.97 11.07 -2.97
N LEU A 62 -1.68 12.21 -2.88
CA LEU A 62 -1.94 12.91 -1.62
C LEU A 62 -3.14 12.34 -0.85
N GLY A 63 -3.98 11.55 -1.50
CA GLY A 63 -5.24 11.04 -0.94
C GLY A 63 -5.08 9.81 -0.05
N SER A 64 -3.91 9.17 -0.02
CA SER A 64 -3.66 8.03 0.88
C SER A 64 -3.49 8.50 2.32
N THR A 65 -4.15 7.81 3.24
CA THR A 65 -3.98 8.03 4.69
C THR A 65 -2.68 7.40 5.17
N ASP A 66 -1.97 8.10 6.07
CA ASP A 66 -0.73 7.60 6.70
C ASP A 66 -1.07 6.69 7.88
N HIS A 67 -0.65 5.43 7.84
CA HIS A 67 -0.89 4.46 8.91
C HIS A 67 -0.20 4.84 10.24
N ILE A 68 0.92 5.58 10.21
CA ILE A 68 1.59 6.06 11.41
C ILE A 68 0.73 7.14 12.09
N ALA A 69 0.11 8.01 11.32
CA ALA A 69 -0.81 9.00 11.85
C ALA A 69 -2.02 8.33 12.52
N VAL A 70 -2.55 7.27 11.92
CA VAL A 70 -3.65 6.47 12.49
C VAL A 70 -3.22 5.83 13.82
N ASP A 71 -2.01 5.26 13.90
CA ASP A 71 -1.44 4.69 15.14
C ASP A 71 -1.33 5.72 16.26
N ASN A 72 -0.89 6.93 15.92
CA ASN A 72 -0.78 8.01 16.90
C ASN A 72 -2.15 8.46 17.42
N VAL A 73 -3.17 8.50 16.56
CA VAL A 73 -4.55 8.80 16.95
C VAL A 73 -5.09 7.71 17.88
N GLU A 74 -4.82 6.42 17.61
CA GLU A 74 -5.25 5.32 18.47
C GLU A 74 -4.73 5.47 19.91
N LYS A 75 -3.46 5.82 20.06
CA LYS A 75 -2.82 5.98 21.38
C LYS A 75 -3.42 7.10 22.25
N HIS A 76 -4.08 8.08 21.61
CA HIS A 76 -4.56 9.29 22.27
C HIS A 76 -6.10 9.45 22.20
N SER A 77 -6.82 8.47 21.67
CA SER A 77 -8.27 8.53 21.49
C SER A 77 -8.97 7.25 21.93
N ASN A 78 -10.20 7.40 22.47
CA ASN A 78 -11.04 6.27 22.86
C ASN A 78 -11.90 5.77 21.67
N VAL A 79 -11.28 5.53 20.54
CA VAL A 79 -11.95 5.00 19.34
C VAL A 79 -12.11 3.48 19.47
N PRO A 80 -13.25 2.89 19.03
CA PRO A 80 -13.43 1.44 19.06
C PRO A 80 -12.30 0.73 18.28
N HIS A 81 -11.65 -0.25 18.90
CA HIS A 81 -10.51 -1.01 18.36
C HIS A 81 -10.76 -1.54 16.94
N ARG A 82 -11.97 -2.04 16.67
CA ARG A 82 -12.35 -2.54 15.34
C ARG A 82 -12.27 -1.47 14.23
N LEU A 83 -12.60 -0.23 14.56
CA LEU A 83 -12.52 0.88 13.61
C LEU A 83 -11.07 1.25 13.36
N MET A 84 -10.24 1.27 14.40
CA MET A 84 -8.81 1.55 14.27
C MET A 84 -8.08 0.47 13.45
N GLU A 85 -8.38 -0.81 13.68
CA GLU A 85 -7.85 -1.90 12.83
C GLU A 85 -8.27 -1.76 11.37
N LEU A 86 -9.53 -1.37 11.10
CA LEU A 86 -9.99 -1.14 9.74
C LEU A 86 -9.20 0.01 9.09
N LEU A 87 -9.05 1.14 9.78
CA LEU A 87 -8.32 2.31 9.29
C LEU A 87 -6.84 2.02 9.04
N LYS A 88 -6.17 1.31 9.95
CA LYS A 88 -4.77 0.88 9.77
C LYS A 88 -4.60 0.00 8.54
N ASN A 89 -5.43 -1.02 8.43
CA ASN A 89 -5.36 -1.93 7.29
C ASN A 89 -5.67 -1.21 5.98
N GLU A 90 -6.69 -0.35 5.97
CA GLU A 90 -7.01 0.48 4.80
C GLU A 90 -5.84 1.37 4.40
N SER A 91 -5.23 2.10 5.35
CA SER A 91 -4.11 3.01 5.09
C SER A 91 -2.92 2.31 4.44
N ILE A 92 -2.52 1.13 4.94
CA ILE A 92 -1.39 0.38 4.38
C ILE A 92 -1.67 -0.04 2.93
N PHE A 93 -2.88 -0.54 2.65
CA PHE A 93 -3.26 -0.91 1.28
C PHE A 93 -3.44 0.31 0.38
N ALA A 94 -3.97 1.42 0.91
CA ALA A 94 -4.12 2.67 0.17
C ALA A 94 -2.78 3.28 -0.22
N GLU A 95 -1.77 3.23 0.66
CA GLU A 95 -0.40 3.67 0.35
C GLU A 95 0.18 2.90 -0.85
N VAL A 96 0.08 1.57 -0.84
CA VAL A 96 0.57 0.72 -1.94
C VAL A 96 -0.20 1.03 -3.23
N THR A 97 -1.53 1.11 -3.15
CA THR A 97 -2.39 1.40 -4.30
C THR A 97 -2.08 2.77 -4.90
N SER A 98 -1.83 3.79 -4.07
CA SER A 98 -1.51 5.15 -4.52
C SER A 98 -0.17 5.20 -5.25
N VAL A 99 0.83 4.45 -4.80
CA VAL A 99 2.15 4.36 -5.46
C VAL A 99 2.03 3.70 -6.83
N ILE A 100 1.31 2.58 -6.93
CA ILE A 100 1.08 1.89 -8.20
C ILE A 100 0.30 2.80 -9.16
N PHE A 101 -0.76 3.46 -8.66
CA PHE A 101 -1.54 4.37 -9.47
C PHE A 101 -0.72 5.57 -9.96
N LEU A 102 0.13 6.13 -9.10
CA LEU A 102 1.08 7.20 -9.46
C LEU A 102 1.99 6.75 -10.60
N GLN A 103 2.58 5.55 -10.49
CA GLN A 103 3.48 4.99 -11.51
C GLN A 103 2.75 4.81 -12.84
N THR A 104 1.57 4.20 -12.83
CA THR A 104 0.73 4.02 -14.03
C THR A 104 0.43 5.37 -14.70
N CYS A 105 0.08 6.40 -13.92
CA CYS A 105 -0.20 7.73 -14.47
C CYS A 105 1.06 8.39 -15.07
N ILE A 106 2.23 8.20 -14.46
CA ILE A 106 3.51 8.70 -15.00
C ILE A 106 3.80 8.03 -16.35
N ASN A 107 3.60 6.72 -16.47
CA ASN A 107 3.79 5.97 -17.72
C ASN A 107 2.84 6.47 -18.81
N VAL A 108 1.56 6.71 -18.48
CA VAL A 108 0.59 7.33 -19.40
C VAL A 108 1.02 8.71 -19.86
N MET A 109 1.57 9.55 -18.96
CA MET A 109 2.07 10.88 -19.29
C MET A 109 3.34 10.84 -20.14
N GLY A 110 4.19 9.82 -19.97
CA GLY A 110 5.40 9.59 -20.77
C GLY A 110 5.13 9.12 -22.21
N GLY A 111 3.88 8.83 -22.56
CA GLY A 111 3.48 8.42 -23.90
C GLY A 111 3.59 6.92 -24.18
N GLU A 112 3.99 6.12 -23.20
CA GLU A 112 4.14 4.66 -23.35
C GLU A 112 2.82 3.89 -23.28
N GLY A 113 1.69 4.56 -22.97
CA GLY A 113 0.41 3.91 -22.79
C GLY A 113 -0.80 4.83 -22.96
N ALA A 114 -0.89 5.52 -24.09
CA ALA A 114 -1.99 6.48 -24.35
C ALA A 114 -3.41 5.84 -24.41
N HIS A 115 -3.53 4.52 -24.27
CA HIS A 115 -4.80 3.80 -24.27
C HIS A 115 -5.18 3.40 -22.84
N LEU A 116 -6.36 3.80 -22.40
CA LEU A 116 -6.92 3.47 -21.07
C LEU A 116 -6.90 1.96 -20.76
N ASP A 117 -7.11 1.12 -21.80
CA ASP A 117 -7.08 -0.33 -21.66
C ASP A 117 -5.72 -0.86 -21.22
N HIS A 118 -4.64 -0.27 -21.75
CA HIS A 118 -3.28 -0.61 -21.35
C HIS A 118 -2.96 -0.14 -19.93
N ALA A 119 -3.38 1.06 -19.55
CA ALA A 119 -3.16 1.59 -18.20
C ALA A 119 -3.86 0.75 -17.12
N VAL A 120 -5.09 0.31 -17.38
CA VAL A 120 -5.82 -0.58 -16.44
C VAL A 120 -5.13 -1.94 -16.33
N LEU A 121 -4.70 -2.51 -17.46
CA LEU A 121 -4.00 -3.79 -17.47
C LEU A 121 -2.65 -3.69 -16.74
N GLU A 122 -1.88 -2.63 -16.97
CA GLU A 122 -0.62 -2.35 -16.30
C GLU A 122 -0.81 -2.21 -14.79
N PHE A 123 -1.80 -1.43 -14.35
CA PHE A 123 -2.16 -1.33 -12.94
C PHE A 123 -2.48 -2.69 -12.30
N LEU A 124 -3.26 -3.53 -12.99
CA LEU A 124 -3.62 -4.86 -12.48
C LEU A 124 -2.42 -5.81 -12.47
N MET A 125 -1.52 -5.71 -13.46
CA MET A 125 -0.29 -6.50 -13.52
C MET A 125 0.69 -6.10 -12.41
N GLU A 126 0.87 -4.80 -12.17
CA GLU A 126 1.74 -4.29 -11.10
C GLU A 126 1.20 -4.70 -9.72
N LEU A 127 -0.11 -4.52 -9.49
CA LEU A 127 -0.76 -4.92 -8.24
C LEU A 127 -0.68 -6.45 -8.03
N GLY A 128 -1.04 -7.23 -9.05
CA GLY A 128 -1.02 -8.69 -9.00
C GLY A 128 0.39 -9.25 -8.91
N GLY A 129 1.32 -8.71 -9.70
CA GLY A 129 2.73 -9.08 -9.68
C GLY A 129 3.39 -8.78 -8.34
N GLY A 130 3.14 -7.58 -7.78
CA GLY A 130 3.64 -7.21 -6.46
C GLY A 130 3.12 -8.13 -5.35
N LEU A 131 1.83 -8.50 -5.38
CA LEU A 131 1.26 -9.46 -4.44
C LEU A 131 1.90 -10.85 -4.55
N LEU A 132 2.16 -11.34 -5.77
CA LEU A 132 2.80 -12.64 -6.00
C LEU A 132 4.25 -12.63 -5.51
N VAL A 133 5.03 -11.63 -5.90
CA VAL A 133 6.43 -11.48 -5.46
C VAL A 133 6.50 -11.34 -3.94
N GLY A 134 5.66 -10.48 -3.35
CA GLY A 134 5.58 -10.32 -1.90
C GLY A 134 5.21 -11.61 -1.17
N ALA A 135 4.29 -12.42 -1.72
CA ALA A 135 3.94 -13.72 -1.16
C ALA A 135 5.11 -14.71 -1.21
N ILE A 136 5.80 -14.81 -2.34
CA ILE A 136 6.98 -15.69 -2.52
C ILE A 136 8.08 -15.30 -1.53
N LEU A 137 8.41 -14.02 -1.47
CA LEU A 137 9.43 -13.50 -0.55
C LEU A 137 9.02 -13.68 0.92
N GLY A 138 7.75 -13.42 1.27
CA GLY A 138 7.22 -13.64 2.61
C GLY A 138 7.31 -15.10 3.05
N ILE A 139 6.97 -16.05 2.16
CA ILE A 139 7.14 -17.49 2.42
C ILE A 139 8.61 -17.83 2.56
N GLY A 140 9.48 -17.31 1.67
CA GLY A 140 10.92 -17.51 1.74
C GLY A 140 11.51 -17.04 3.08
N LYS A 141 11.14 -15.85 3.53
CA LYS A 141 11.52 -15.34 4.86
C LYS A 141 11.03 -16.26 5.98
N PHE A 142 9.77 -16.69 5.93
CA PHE A 142 9.22 -17.59 6.95
C PHE A 142 9.99 -18.90 7.03
N LEU A 143 10.33 -19.51 5.89
CA LEU A 143 11.12 -20.73 5.82
C LEU A 143 12.55 -20.52 6.32
N LEU A 144 13.19 -19.40 5.95
CA LEU A 144 14.51 -19.03 6.42
C LEU A 144 14.55 -18.89 7.95
N VAL A 145 13.62 -18.13 8.50
CA VAL A 145 13.52 -17.95 9.96
C VAL A 145 13.27 -19.28 10.65
N ARG A 146 12.38 -20.11 10.15
CA ARG A 146 12.10 -21.45 10.69
C ARG A 146 13.35 -22.33 10.66
N PHE A 147 14.11 -22.32 9.56
CA PHE A 147 15.37 -23.07 9.43
C PHE A 147 16.41 -22.61 10.46
N LEU A 148 16.59 -21.28 10.65
CA LEU A 148 17.49 -20.74 11.65
C LEU A 148 17.09 -21.14 13.09
N TYR A 149 15.80 -21.19 13.37
CA TYR A 149 15.30 -21.69 14.67
C TYR A 149 15.65 -23.16 14.91
N THR A 150 15.56 -24.00 13.89
CA THR A 150 15.92 -25.44 14.01
C THR A 150 17.43 -25.65 14.22
N GLN A 151 18.27 -24.72 13.75
CA GLN A 151 19.71 -24.73 13.97
C GLN A 151 20.12 -24.15 15.34
N GLY A 152 19.17 -23.85 16.21
CA GLY A 152 19.45 -23.35 17.56
C GLY A 152 19.87 -21.86 17.65
N ILE A 153 19.84 -21.13 16.54
CA ILE A 153 20.20 -19.71 16.51
C ILE A 153 19.00 -18.87 17.01
N LYS A 154 18.88 -18.74 18.33
CA LYS A 154 17.80 -17.98 18.98
C LYS A 154 18.16 -16.49 19.24
N LYS A 155 19.15 -15.93 18.54
CA LYS A 155 19.60 -14.56 18.81
C LYS A 155 18.65 -13.54 18.19
N THR A 156 17.93 -12.82 19.05
CA THR A 156 17.02 -11.70 18.74
C THR A 156 17.60 -10.67 17.74
N PRO A 157 18.90 -10.27 17.80
CA PRO A 157 19.44 -9.29 16.86
C PRO A 157 19.43 -9.77 15.39
N LEU A 158 19.57 -11.07 15.14
CA LEU A 158 19.57 -11.61 13.78
C LEU A 158 18.16 -11.50 13.14
N HIS A 159 17.10 -11.70 13.92
CA HIS A 159 15.71 -11.55 13.45
C HIS A 159 15.38 -10.10 13.11
N THR A 160 15.88 -9.15 13.92
CA THR A 160 15.70 -7.72 13.67
C THR A 160 16.47 -7.31 12.40
N LEU A 161 17.68 -7.81 12.23
CA LEU A 161 18.50 -7.51 11.05
C LEU A 161 17.87 -8.05 9.77
N ILE A 162 17.37 -9.29 9.78
CA ILE A 162 16.61 -9.87 8.66
C ILE A 162 15.35 -9.03 8.39
N GLY A 163 14.65 -8.58 9.43
CA GLY A 163 13.47 -7.73 9.31
C GLY A 163 13.75 -6.37 8.66
N VAL A 164 14.92 -5.77 8.92
CA VAL A 164 15.32 -4.47 8.36
C VAL A 164 15.86 -4.61 6.93
N VAL A 165 16.66 -5.65 6.67
CA VAL A 165 17.34 -5.83 5.38
C VAL A 165 16.39 -6.38 4.31
N PHE A 166 15.47 -7.26 4.70
CA PHE A 166 14.57 -7.95 3.78
C PHE A 166 13.70 -7.03 2.92
N PRO A 167 13.11 -5.92 3.44
CA PRO A 167 12.32 -4.98 2.65
C PRO A 167 13.06 -4.26 1.52
N PHE A 168 14.40 -4.26 1.55
CA PHE A 168 15.21 -3.66 0.48
C PHE A 168 15.44 -4.60 -0.70
N PHE A 169 15.14 -5.89 -0.54
CA PHE A 169 15.23 -6.92 -1.58
C PHE A 169 13.84 -7.34 -2.11
N ALA A 170 12.78 -6.88 -1.49
CA ALA A 170 11.39 -7.12 -1.87
C ALA A 170 10.83 -5.94 -2.67
#